data_e5587974f28dad071cfbd312a7e7f7ae
#
_entry.id   e5587974f28dad071cfbd312a7e7f7ae
#
_cell.length_a   1.000
_cell.length_b   1.000
_cell.length_c   1.000
_cell.angle_alpha   90.00
_cell.angle_beta   90.00
_cell.angle_gamma   90.00
#
_symmetry.space_group_name_H-M   'P 1'
#
loop_
_entity.id
_entity.type
_entity.pdbx_description
1 polymer ?
#
loop_
_entity_poly.entity_id
_entity_poly.type
_entity_poly.pdbx_seq_one_letter_code
_entity_poly.pdbx_strand_id
1 'polypeptide(L)'
;NIINENKKIISLFAGSRTSETNILLPILIDFIKLMNEKFNEYDFVFHATNQNKDLIKNEIKKNNFSNVEVISDENIKTQILSNSTFAVAKSGTVSLEICNLKIPSIIIYKMNFINFLIVKFLVKTKFANIINIINQKEVIPELIQKECNAKEIFRSVVYFLKNPDLMKKQINDCEETLTKMRSKTSSSDEASSVLTKFLVG
;
A
#
# COMPACT_ATOMS: atom_id res chain seq x y z
N ASN A 1 -8.99 -17.37 16.80
CA ASN A 1 -9.65 -16.46 15.82
C ASN A 1 -8.94 -15.13 15.86
N ILE A 2 -8.16 -14.84 14.79
CA ILE A 2 -7.27 -13.65 14.70
C ILE A 2 -8.09 -12.40 14.36
N ILE A 3 -9.33 -12.54 13.93
CA ILE A 3 -10.18 -11.43 13.46
C ILE A 3 -11.56 -11.55 14.10
N ASN A 4 -12.02 -10.44 14.66
CA ASN A 4 -13.39 -10.33 15.13
C ASN A 4 -14.32 -10.16 13.92
N GLU A 5 -15.19 -11.13 13.65
CA GLU A 5 -16.10 -11.15 12.49
C GLU A 5 -17.00 -9.91 12.38
N ASN A 6 -17.12 -9.14 13.47
CA ASN A 6 -17.93 -7.92 13.53
C ASN A 6 -17.14 -6.63 13.24
N LYS A 7 -15.82 -6.72 13.00
CA LYS A 7 -14.98 -5.55 12.75
C LYS A 7 -14.49 -5.47 11.31
N LYS A 8 -14.32 -4.25 10.83
CA LYS A 8 -13.76 -3.95 9.51
C LYS A 8 -12.24 -3.94 9.58
N ILE A 9 -11.58 -4.50 8.59
CA ILE A 9 -10.12 -4.61 8.56
C ILE A 9 -9.52 -3.49 7.72
N ILE A 10 -8.49 -2.84 8.26
CA ILE A 10 -7.58 -1.97 7.51
C ILE A 10 -6.22 -2.66 7.42
N SER A 11 -5.83 -3.06 6.22
CA SER A 11 -4.53 -3.67 5.95
C SER A 11 -3.42 -2.63 5.82
N LEU A 12 -2.29 -2.87 6.49
CA LEU A 12 -1.16 -1.96 6.58
C LEU A 12 0.13 -2.60 6.06
N PHE A 13 0.82 -1.91 5.15
CA PHE A 13 2.08 -2.35 4.54
C PHE A 13 3.17 -1.31 4.78
N ALA A 14 4.02 -1.53 5.77
CA ALA A 14 5.11 -0.62 6.15
C ALA A 14 6.39 -0.76 5.29
N GLY A 15 6.30 -1.47 4.17
CA GLY A 15 7.44 -1.83 3.33
C GLY A 15 7.98 -3.21 3.64
N SER A 16 8.84 -3.72 2.75
CA SER A 16 9.45 -5.06 2.88
C SER A 16 10.83 -5.04 3.54
N ARG A 17 11.52 -3.90 3.48
CA ARG A 17 12.88 -3.73 4.03
C ARG A 17 12.82 -3.05 5.40
N THR A 18 13.72 -3.43 6.30
CA THR A 18 13.84 -2.83 7.64
C THR A 18 14.00 -1.29 7.59
N SER A 19 14.78 -0.77 6.63
CA SER A 19 14.97 0.67 6.46
C SER A 19 13.68 1.42 6.10
N GLU A 20 12.81 0.83 5.30
CA GLU A 20 11.49 1.37 4.96
C GLU A 20 10.55 1.32 6.18
N THR A 21 10.53 0.17 6.84
CA THR A 21 9.71 -0.06 8.03
C THR A 21 10.07 0.91 9.15
N ASN A 22 11.36 1.16 9.41
CA ASN A 22 11.81 2.12 10.42
C ASN A 22 11.28 3.54 10.19
N ILE A 23 11.07 3.93 8.94
CA ILE A 23 10.53 5.26 8.58
C ILE A 23 9.00 5.28 8.67
N LEU A 24 8.32 4.25 8.16
CA LEU A 24 6.88 4.24 8.00
C LEU A 24 6.12 3.74 9.25
N LEU A 25 6.72 2.83 10.02
CA LEU A 25 6.06 2.22 11.18
C LEU A 25 5.63 3.26 12.23
N PRO A 26 6.47 4.22 12.67
CA PRO A 26 6.02 5.25 13.61
C PRO A 26 4.83 6.07 13.09
N ILE A 27 4.82 6.38 11.79
CA ILE A 27 3.73 7.13 11.15
C ILE A 27 2.43 6.32 11.16
N LEU A 28 2.51 5.02 10.87
CA LEU A 28 1.36 4.12 10.88
C LEU A 28 0.84 3.87 12.31
N ILE A 29 1.72 3.80 13.31
CA ILE A 29 1.35 3.73 14.72
C ILE A 29 0.55 4.96 15.13
N ASP A 30 1.03 6.16 14.80
CA ASP A 30 0.32 7.40 15.10
C ASP A 30 -1.00 7.52 14.31
N PHE A 31 -1.06 7.01 13.07
CA PHE A 31 -2.30 6.89 12.32
C PHE A 31 -3.32 5.98 13.05
N ILE A 32 -2.89 4.81 13.55
CA ILE A 32 -3.77 3.90 14.31
C ILE A 32 -4.31 4.61 15.57
N LYS A 33 -3.48 5.37 16.30
CA LYS A 33 -3.94 6.15 17.46
C LYS A 33 -5.05 7.11 17.08
N LEU A 34 -4.86 7.89 15.99
CA LEU A 34 -5.89 8.82 15.50
C LEU A 34 -7.17 8.11 15.07
N MET A 35 -7.06 6.92 14.48
CA MET A 35 -8.23 6.12 14.15
C MET A 35 -8.96 5.64 15.40
N ASN A 36 -8.24 5.11 16.40
CA ASN A 36 -8.81 4.60 17.65
C ASN A 36 -9.45 5.68 18.51
N GLU A 37 -9.03 6.95 18.38
CA GLU A 37 -9.70 8.08 19.03
C GLU A 37 -11.10 8.37 18.48
N LYS A 38 -11.37 7.97 17.23
CA LYS A 38 -12.60 8.34 16.52
C LYS A 38 -13.49 7.15 16.17
N PHE A 39 -12.92 5.97 16.06
CA PHE A 39 -13.57 4.77 15.55
C PHE A 39 -13.17 3.54 16.36
N ASN A 40 -14.12 2.70 16.72
CA ASN A 40 -13.89 1.43 17.45
C ASN A 40 -14.22 0.19 16.62
N GLU A 41 -14.73 0.38 15.40
CA GLU A 41 -15.16 -0.68 14.50
C GLU A 41 -14.07 -1.21 13.58
N TYR A 42 -12.81 -0.71 13.69
CA TYR A 42 -11.71 -1.16 12.83
C TYR A 42 -10.67 -1.97 13.60
N ASP A 43 -10.25 -3.06 12.99
CA ASP A 43 -9.04 -3.78 13.34
C ASP A 43 -7.96 -3.48 12.28
N PHE A 44 -6.70 -3.43 12.70
CA PHE A 44 -5.56 -3.15 11.84
C PHE A 44 -4.69 -4.37 11.71
N VAL A 45 -4.30 -4.71 10.48
CA VAL A 45 -3.43 -5.85 10.24
C VAL A 45 -2.19 -5.43 9.48
N PHE A 46 -1.03 -5.54 10.11
CA PHE A 46 0.25 -5.37 9.43
C PHE A 46 0.61 -6.64 8.66
N HIS A 47 0.78 -6.49 7.36
CA HIS A 47 1.35 -7.51 6.48
C HIS A 47 2.88 -7.41 6.52
N ALA A 48 3.49 -8.23 7.34
CA ALA A 48 4.92 -8.23 7.56
C ALA A 48 5.66 -9.25 6.68
N THR A 49 6.95 -9.03 6.50
CA THR A 49 7.90 -10.02 5.97
C THR A 49 8.67 -10.65 7.14
N ASN A 50 9.40 -11.73 6.87
CA ASN A 50 10.28 -12.33 7.88
C ASN A 50 11.35 -11.36 8.39
N GLN A 51 11.73 -10.34 7.60
CA GLN A 51 12.76 -9.36 7.96
C GLN A 51 12.27 -8.29 8.95
N ASN A 52 10.98 -7.96 8.95
CA ASN A 52 10.45 -6.84 9.72
C ASN A 52 9.35 -7.19 10.74
N LYS A 53 8.90 -8.46 10.76
CA LYS A 53 7.80 -8.88 11.66
C LYS A 53 8.09 -8.62 13.14
N ASP A 54 9.31 -8.91 13.59
CA ASP A 54 9.67 -8.76 15.00
C ASP A 54 9.79 -7.28 15.38
N LEU A 55 10.29 -6.44 14.48
CA LEU A 55 10.30 -4.98 14.66
C LEU A 55 8.87 -4.45 14.84
N ILE A 56 7.94 -4.85 13.95
CA ILE A 56 6.55 -4.41 13.99
C ILE A 56 5.86 -4.93 15.27
N LYS A 57 6.02 -6.22 15.61
CA LYS A 57 5.46 -6.82 16.83
C LYS A 57 5.90 -6.11 18.10
N ASN A 58 7.20 -5.81 18.19
CA ASN A 58 7.76 -5.10 19.34
C ASN A 58 7.15 -3.70 19.49
N GLU A 59 6.97 -2.99 18.40
CA GLU A 59 6.40 -1.64 18.43
C GLU A 59 4.91 -1.65 18.80
N ILE A 60 4.14 -2.61 18.28
CA ILE A 60 2.73 -2.81 18.65
C ILE A 60 2.60 -3.13 20.15
N LYS A 61 3.43 -4.02 20.66
CA LYS A 61 3.45 -4.37 22.09
C LYS A 61 3.74 -3.16 22.99
N LYS A 62 4.69 -2.30 22.61
CA LYS A 62 5.00 -1.06 23.35
C LYS A 62 3.81 -0.09 23.43
N ASN A 63 2.98 -0.07 22.39
CA ASN A 63 1.82 0.83 22.32
C ASN A 63 0.53 0.21 22.89
N ASN A 64 0.55 -1.04 23.39
CA ASN A 64 -0.58 -1.74 24.01
C ASN A 64 -1.87 -1.75 23.17
N PHE A 65 -1.77 -1.87 21.85
CA PHE A 65 -2.95 -1.98 21.00
C PHE A 65 -3.64 -3.34 21.17
N SER A 66 -4.97 -3.33 21.34
CA SER A 66 -5.81 -4.54 21.43
C SER A 66 -6.43 -4.92 20.09
N ASN A 67 -6.40 -4.02 19.09
CA ASN A 67 -7.03 -4.18 17.77
C ASN A 67 -6.00 -4.15 16.63
N VAL A 68 -4.76 -4.57 16.90
CA VAL A 68 -3.68 -4.59 15.91
C VAL A 68 -3.01 -5.95 15.88
N GLU A 69 -2.97 -6.57 14.71
CA GLU A 69 -2.34 -7.87 14.48
C GLU A 69 -1.17 -7.76 13.48
N VAL A 70 -0.23 -8.70 13.57
CA VAL A 70 0.91 -8.82 12.64
C VAL A 70 0.96 -10.20 12.04
N ILE A 71 0.80 -10.27 10.74
CA ILE A 71 0.83 -11.51 9.98
C ILE A 71 2.04 -11.55 9.05
N SER A 72 2.62 -12.74 8.88
CA SER A 72 3.77 -12.97 7.98
C SER A 72 3.63 -14.27 7.16
N ASP A 73 2.58 -15.05 7.38
CA ASP A 73 2.25 -16.23 6.58
C ASP A 73 1.54 -15.79 5.30
N GLU A 74 2.06 -16.18 4.13
CA GLU A 74 1.54 -15.72 2.83
C GLU A 74 0.10 -16.20 2.57
N ASN A 75 -0.27 -17.40 3.02
CA ASN A 75 -1.63 -17.92 2.83
C ASN A 75 -2.64 -17.11 3.65
N ILE A 76 -2.28 -16.81 4.90
CA ILE A 76 -3.10 -15.99 5.80
C ILE A 76 -3.18 -14.55 5.29
N LYS A 77 -2.06 -14.00 4.79
CA LYS A 77 -2.01 -12.63 4.24
C LYS A 77 -3.01 -12.42 3.12
N THR A 78 -3.06 -13.33 2.14
CA THR A 78 -3.99 -13.22 1.01
C THR A 78 -5.45 -13.28 1.49
N GLN A 79 -5.76 -14.19 2.40
CA GLN A 79 -7.11 -14.34 2.97
C GLN A 79 -7.54 -13.06 3.72
N ILE A 80 -6.67 -12.52 4.57
CA ILE A 80 -6.97 -11.32 5.35
C ILE A 80 -7.08 -10.10 4.43
N LEU A 81 -6.16 -9.97 3.47
CA LEU A 81 -6.17 -8.87 2.54
C LEU A 81 -7.46 -8.86 1.72
N SER A 82 -7.91 -10.02 1.20
CA SER A 82 -9.17 -10.12 0.43
C SER A 82 -10.42 -9.74 1.23
N ASN A 83 -10.37 -9.81 2.56
CA ASN A 83 -11.46 -9.39 3.45
C ASN A 83 -11.28 -7.97 4.01
N SER A 84 -10.25 -7.24 3.56
CA SER A 84 -9.99 -5.89 4.05
C SER A 84 -10.93 -4.87 3.43
N THR A 85 -11.41 -3.97 4.27
CA THR A 85 -12.23 -2.82 3.84
C THR A 85 -11.40 -1.76 3.13
N PHE A 86 -10.15 -1.62 3.54
CA PHE A 86 -9.22 -0.61 3.01
C PHE A 86 -7.77 -1.04 3.21
N ALA A 87 -6.86 -0.51 2.38
CA ALA A 87 -5.44 -0.73 2.55
C ALA A 87 -4.62 0.58 2.54
N VAL A 88 -3.62 0.65 3.41
CA VAL A 88 -2.58 1.68 3.39
C VAL A 88 -1.26 1.00 3.08
N ALA A 89 -0.70 1.26 1.92
CA ALA A 89 0.44 0.51 1.42
C ALA A 89 1.62 1.39 1.02
N LYS A 90 2.82 0.96 1.38
CA LYS A 90 4.04 1.54 0.80
C LYS A 90 4.09 1.25 -0.70
N SER A 91 4.47 2.25 -1.49
CA SER A 91 4.62 2.08 -2.94
C SER A 91 5.50 0.87 -3.29
N GLY A 92 5.00 0.01 -4.19
CA GLY A 92 5.67 -1.21 -4.64
C GLY A 92 4.70 -2.15 -5.34
N THR A 93 5.15 -3.39 -5.59
CA THR A 93 4.36 -4.42 -6.29
C THR A 93 3.09 -4.82 -5.54
N VAL A 94 3.05 -4.67 -4.22
CA VAL A 94 1.85 -4.95 -3.41
C VAL A 94 0.62 -4.14 -3.85
N SER A 95 0.81 -2.98 -4.45
CA SER A 95 -0.31 -2.19 -4.98
C SER A 95 -1.06 -2.90 -6.12
N LEU A 96 -0.36 -3.70 -6.92
CA LEU A 96 -1.00 -4.53 -7.97
C LEU A 96 -1.84 -5.66 -7.36
N GLU A 97 -1.34 -6.26 -6.28
CA GLU A 97 -2.08 -7.29 -5.52
C GLU A 97 -3.35 -6.71 -4.91
N ILE A 98 -3.25 -5.55 -4.23
CA ILE A 98 -4.39 -4.83 -3.65
C ILE A 98 -5.44 -4.50 -4.72
N CYS A 99 -5.02 -3.97 -5.87
CA CYS A 99 -5.91 -3.70 -7.00
C CYS A 99 -6.57 -4.97 -7.55
N ASN A 100 -5.81 -6.06 -7.69
CA ASN A 100 -6.34 -7.33 -8.18
C ASN A 100 -7.39 -7.94 -7.24
N LEU A 101 -7.25 -7.71 -5.94
CA LEU A 101 -8.21 -8.11 -4.91
C LEU A 101 -9.36 -7.09 -4.73
N LYS A 102 -9.41 -6.03 -5.55
CA LYS A 102 -10.46 -5.00 -5.54
C LYS A 102 -10.59 -4.26 -4.20
N ILE A 103 -9.47 -3.98 -3.55
CA ILE A 103 -9.44 -3.31 -2.27
C ILE A 103 -9.09 -1.84 -2.49
N PRO A 104 -9.92 -0.89 -2.03
CA PRO A 104 -9.60 0.52 -2.09
C PRO A 104 -8.39 0.83 -1.19
N SER A 105 -7.54 1.74 -1.65
CA SER A 105 -6.28 1.98 -0.96
C SER A 105 -5.72 3.39 -1.15
N ILE A 106 -4.76 3.73 -0.32
CA ILE A 106 -3.84 4.84 -0.53
C ILE A 106 -2.41 4.33 -0.50
N ILE A 107 -1.54 5.01 -1.23
CA ILE A 107 -0.11 4.73 -1.26
C ILE A 107 0.62 5.73 -0.40
N ILE A 108 1.50 5.24 0.45
CA ILE A 108 2.40 6.05 1.26
C ILE A 108 3.84 5.82 0.80
N TYR A 109 4.63 6.90 0.76
CA TYR A 109 6.03 6.79 0.40
C TYR A 109 6.87 7.86 1.10
N LYS A 110 7.85 7.41 1.85
CA LYS A 110 8.82 8.27 2.53
C LYS A 110 10.19 7.63 2.49
N MET A 111 11.17 8.42 2.15
CA MET A 111 12.58 8.03 2.13
C MET A 111 13.44 9.11 2.76
N ASN A 112 14.69 8.78 3.02
CA ASN A 112 15.69 9.75 3.47
C ASN A 112 15.78 10.91 2.44
N PHE A 113 15.94 12.13 2.95
CA PHE A 113 15.95 13.37 2.15
C PHE A 113 17.00 13.35 1.02
N ILE A 114 18.18 12.82 1.26
CA ILE A 114 19.26 12.73 0.26
C ILE A 114 18.82 11.82 -0.89
N ASN A 115 18.29 10.63 -0.57
CA ASN A 115 17.79 9.69 -1.57
C ASN A 115 16.62 10.27 -2.37
N PHE A 116 15.74 11.03 -1.71
CA PHE A 116 14.63 11.71 -2.37
C PHE A 116 15.11 12.74 -3.39
N LEU A 117 16.12 13.54 -3.07
CA LEU A 117 16.70 14.51 -4.02
C LEU A 117 17.27 13.80 -5.24
N ILE A 118 18.02 12.70 -5.05
CA ILE A 118 18.59 11.91 -6.15
C ILE A 118 17.46 11.36 -7.04
N VAL A 119 16.45 10.74 -6.46
CA VAL A 119 15.30 10.17 -7.20
C VAL A 119 14.56 11.28 -7.96
N LYS A 120 14.31 12.42 -7.34
CA LYS A 120 13.61 13.56 -7.95
C LYS A 120 14.33 14.11 -9.18
N PHE A 121 15.68 14.07 -9.20
CA PHE A 121 16.47 14.47 -10.36
C PHE A 121 16.48 13.41 -11.47
N LEU A 122 16.45 12.12 -11.12
CA LEU A 122 16.57 11.02 -12.07
C LEU A 122 15.23 10.57 -12.65
N VAL A 123 14.14 10.68 -11.88
CA VAL A 123 12.84 10.16 -12.26
C VAL A 123 11.93 11.28 -12.77
N LYS A 124 11.56 11.22 -14.05
CA LYS A 124 10.69 12.20 -14.71
C LYS A 124 9.19 12.00 -14.46
N THR A 125 8.78 10.95 -13.72
CA THR A 125 7.37 10.69 -13.46
C THR A 125 6.85 11.50 -12.27
N LYS A 126 5.59 11.94 -12.36
CA LYS A 126 4.90 12.62 -11.25
C LYS A 126 4.42 11.66 -10.18
N PHE A 127 4.33 10.37 -10.49
CA PHE A 127 3.74 9.33 -9.65
C PHE A 127 4.77 8.30 -9.20
N ALA A 128 4.58 7.77 -8.00
CA ALA A 128 5.40 6.71 -7.42
C ALA A 128 4.74 5.31 -7.57
N ASN A 129 3.44 5.26 -7.82
CA ASN A 129 2.68 4.03 -7.98
C ASN A 129 2.52 3.65 -9.46
N ILE A 130 2.70 2.36 -9.76
CA ILE A 130 2.63 1.85 -11.15
C ILE A 130 1.26 2.07 -11.81
N ILE A 131 0.16 1.96 -11.06
CA ILE A 131 -1.20 2.19 -11.57
C ILE A 131 -1.35 3.65 -12.04
N ASN A 132 -0.89 4.61 -11.23
CA ASN A 132 -0.94 6.02 -11.56
C ASN A 132 -0.02 6.38 -12.74
N ILE A 133 1.18 5.77 -12.79
CA ILE A 133 2.13 5.94 -13.91
C ILE A 133 1.50 5.49 -15.23
N ILE A 134 0.89 4.31 -15.26
CA ILE A 134 0.26 3.75 -16.47
C ILE A 134 -0.91 4.62 -16.94
N ASN A 135 -1.72 5.11 -16.01
CA ASN A 135 -2.87 5.95 -16.32
C ASN A 135 -2.51 7.41 -16.57
N GLN A 136 -1.29 7.85 -16.25
CA GLN A 136 -0.85 9.25 -16.27
C GLN A 136 -1.80 10.18 -15.48
N LYS A 137 -2.54 9.63 -14.53
CA LYS A 137 -3.45 10.32 -13.61
C LYS A 137 -3.42 9.65 -12.23
N GLU A 138 -3.83 10.38 -11.21
CA GLU A 138 -3.99 9.83 -9.87
C GLU A 138 -5.27 8.98 -9.80
N VAL A 139 -5.11 7.67 -9.81
CA VAL A 139 -6.16 6.67 -9.56
C VAL A 139 -6.17 6.31 -8.08
N ILE A 140 -4.99 6.09 -7.53
CA ILE A 140 -4.75 5.78 -6.12
C ILE A 140 -4.05 6.98 -5.51
N PRO A 141 -4.58 7.64 -4.47
CA PRO A 141 -3.92 8.76 -3.83
C PRO A 141 -2.53 8.39 -3.30
N GLU A 142 -1.56 9.27 -3.53
CA GLU A 142 -0.17 9.09 -3.12
C GLU A 142 0.23 10.16 -2.10
N LEU A 143 0.48 9.74 -0.87
CA LEU A 143 1.02 10.61 0.17
C LEU A 143 2.55 10.45 0.22
N ILE A 144 3.25 11.42 -0.39
CA ILE A 144 4.70 11.34 -0.60
C ILE A 144 5.43 12.34 0.31
N GLN A 145 6.51 11.90 0.94
CA GLN A 145 7.43 12.71 1.75
C GLN A 145 6.72 13.54 2.84
N LYS A 146 6.46 14.83 2.61
CA LYS A 146 5.81 15.73 3.59
C LYS A 146 4.37 15.32 3.86
N GLU A 147 3.69 14.84 2.85
CA GLU A 147 2.30 14.37 2.95
C GLU A 147 2.22 12.99 3.61
N CYS A 148 3.30 12.20 3.60
CA CYS A 148 3.38 10.94 4.32
C CYS A 148 3.55 11.18 5.82
N ASN A 149 2.44 11.50 6.48
CA ASN A 149 2.33 11.69 7.93
C ASN A 149 0.97 11.18 8.43
N ALA A 150 0.86 10.90 9.72
CA ALA A 150 -0.32 10.27 10.33
C ALA A 150 -1.63 11.03 10.08
N LYS A 151 -1.58 12.37 10.12
CA LYS A 151 -2.78 13.23 9.94
C LYS A 151 -3.32 13.16 8.50
N GLU A 152 -2.44 13.21 7.50
CA GLU A 152 -2.85 13.13 6.10
C GLU A 152 -3.32 11.72 5.74
N ILE A 153 -2.67 10.66 6.27
CA ILE A 153 -3.14 9.28 6.14
C ILE A 153 -4.55 9.16 6.74
N PHE A 154 -4.74 9.65 7.96
CA PHE A 154 -6.05 9.64 8.63
C PHE A 154 -7.11 10.37 7.81
N ARG A 155 -6.84 11.59 7.34
CA ARG A 155 -7.78 12.37 6.50
C ARG A 155 -8.17 11.61 5.25
N SER A 156 -7.19 11.07 4.53
CA SER A 156 -7.41 10.34 3.27
C SER A 156 -8.22 9.07 3.51
N VAL A 157 -7.85 8.26 4.49
CA VAL A 157 -8.58 7.02 4.82
C VAL A 157 -10.02 7.33 5.21
N VAL A 158 -10.25 8.26 6.15
CA VAL A 158 -11.59 8.64 6.59
C VAL A 158 -12.42 9.23 5.45
N TYR A 159 -11.82 10.00 4.55
CA TYR A 159 -12.49 10.53 3.37
C TYR A 159 -13.02 9.41 2.48
N PHE A 160 -12.20 8.40 2.19
CA PHE A 160 -12.63 7.23 1.41
C PHE A 160 -13.71 6.41 2.12
N LEU A 161 -13.51 6.11 3.42
CA LEU A 161 -14.46 5.33 4.20
C LEU A 161 -15.86 5.98 4.30
N LYS A 162 -15.91 7.31 4.26
CA LYS A 162 -17.17 8.08 4.23
C LYS A 162 -17.77 8.25 2.84
N ASN A 163 -17.05 7.90 1.78
CA ASN A 163 -17.48 8.05 0.39
C ASN A 163 -17.35 6.73 -0.40
N PRO A 164 -18.30 5.79 -0.22
CA PRO A 164 -18.24 4.46 -0.87
C PRO A 164 -18.16 4.54 -2.41
N ASP A 165 -18.73 5.58 -3.01
CA ASP A 165 -18.67 5.75 -4.47
C ASP A 165 -17.26 6.06 -4.97
N LEU A 166 -16.44 6.77 -4.16
CA LEU A 166 -15.02 6.96 -4.48
C LEU A 166 -14.25 5.65 -4.41
N MET A 167 -14.56 4.79 -3.43
CA MET A 167 -13.95 3.47 -3.32
C MET A 167 -14.29 2.61 -4.54
N LYS A 168 -15.57 2.57 -4.94
CA LYS A 168 -16.01 1.86 -6.15
C LYS A 168 -15.35 2.38 -7.41
N LYS A 169 -15.28 3.71 -7.56
CA LYS A 169 -14.61 4.33 -8.70
C LYS A 169 -13.13 3.94 -8.77
N GLN A 170 -12.40 3.99 -7.66
CA GLN A 170 -11.00 3.59 -7.61
C GLN A 170 -10.81 2.12 -8.01
N ILE A 171 -11.67 1.22 -7.50
CA ILE A 171 -11.65 -0.20 -7.85
C ILE A 171 -11.83 -0.38 -9.36
N ASN A 172 -12.82 0.27 -9.97
CA ASN A 172 -13.09 0.18 -11.41
C ASN A 172 -11.89 0.71 -12.24
N ASP A 173 -11.36 1.88 -11.88
CA ASP A 173 -10.19 2.46 -12.56
C ASP A 173 -8.95 1.54 -12.45
N CYS A 174 -8.77 0.84 -11.31
CA CYS A 174 -7.73 -0.16 -11.13
C CYS A 174 -7.95 -1.40 -12.01
N GLU A 175 -9.16 -1.94 -12.07
CA GLU A 175 -9.51 -3.09 -12.93
C GLU A 175 -9.26 -2.79 -14.41
N GLU A 176 -9.67 -1.63 -14.89
CA GLU A 176 -9.39 -1.18 -16.25
C GLU A 176 -7.88 -1.14 -16.53
N THR A 177 -7.10 -0.65 -15.57
CA THR A 177 -5.64 -0.58 -15.69
C THR A 177 -5.02 -1.96 -15.77
N LEU A 178 -5.41 -2.87 -14.86
CA LEU A 178 -4.92 -4.25 -14.86
C LEU A 178 -5.30 -4.99 -16.16
N THR A 179 -6.50 -4.74 -16.71
CA THR A 179 -6.93 -5.31 -17.99
C THR A 179 -6.05 -4.81 -19.14
N LYS A 180 -5.75 -3.50 -19.18
CA LYS A 180 -4.82 -2.91 -20.18
C LYS A 180 -3.40 -3.49 -20.07
N MET A 181 -2.93 -3.77 -18.84
CA MET A 181 -1.62 -4.40 -18.62
C MET A 181 -1.58 -5.84 -19.14
N ARG A 182 -2.66 -6.60 -18.95
CA ARG A 182 -2.76 -8.00 -19.41
C ARG A 182 -2.93 -8.12 -20.91
N SER A 183 -3.59 -7.15 -21.56
CA SER A 183 -3.85 -7.14 -23.01
C SER A 183 -2.65 -6.68 -23.85
N LYS A 184 -1.72 -5.94 -23.27
CA LYS A 184 -0.42 -5.68 -23.89
C LYS A 184 0.42 -6.94 -23.72
N THR A 185 0.87 -7.51 -24.84
CA THR A 185 1.75 -8.69 -24.98
C THR A 185 2.53 -9.05 -23.74
N SER A 186 2.67 -10.33 -23.44
CA SER A 186 3.37 -10.78 -22.23
C SER A 186 4.71 -10.03 -22.12
N SER A 187 5.07 -9.59 -20.94
CA SER A 187 6.33 -8.86 -20.67
C SER A 187 7.58 -9.63 -21.18
N SER A 188 7.46 -10.94 -21.33
CA SER A 188 8.40 -11.85 -21.94
C SER A 188 8.57 -11.61 -23.45
N ASP A 189 7.50 -11.36 -24.20
CA ASP A 189 7.54 -11.13 -25.64
C ASP A 189 8.09 -9.73 -25.99
N GLU A 190 7.78 -8.71 -25.17
CA GLU A 190 8.41 -7.38 -25.30
C GLU A 190 9.91 -7.42 -24.96
N ALA A 191 10.30 -8.08 -23.88
CA ALA A 191 11.71 -8.27 -23.53
C ALA A 191 12.46 -9.05 -24.60
N SER A 192 11.86 -10.11 -25.16
CA SER A 192 12.39 -10.87 -26.27
C SER A 192 12.55 -10.02 -27.54
N SER A 193 11.55 -9.19 -27.88
CA SER A 193 11.60 -8.31 -29.06
C SER A 193 12.67 -7.21 -28.91
N VAL A 194 12.85 -6.66 -27.73
CA VAL A 194 13.88 -5.66 -27.43
C VAL A 194 15.27 -6.30 -27.50
N LEU A 195 15.47 -7.47 -26.88
CA LEU A 195 16.73 -8.21 -26.93
C LEU A 195 17.09 -8.62 -28.36
N THR A 196 16.12 -9.07 -29.16
CA THR A 196 16.33 -9.43 -30.57
C THR A 196 16.79 -8.21 -31.40
N LYS A 197 16.18 -7.04 -31.16
CA LYS A 197 16.61 -5.78 -31.83
C LYS A 197 18.03 -5.35 -31.47
N PHE A 198 18.48 -5.61 -30.23
CA PHE A 198 19.82 -5.31 -29.78
C PHE A 198 20.88 -6.33 -30.24
N LEU A 199 20.47 -7.58 -30.51
CA LEU A 199 21.38 -8.65 -30.92
C LEU A 199 21.54 -8.78 -32.45
N VAL A 200 20.63 -8.22 -33.22
CA VAL A 200 20.61 -8.32 -34.70
C VAL A 200 20.99 -6.98 -35.39
N GLY A 201 21.16 -5.92 -34.64
CA GLY A 201 21.70 -4.61 -35.11
C GLY A 201 23.15 -4.46 -34.77
#